data_d66d1394a62cf3367a5d8c12636c42de
#
_entry.id   d66d1394a62cf3367a5d8c12636c42de
#
_cell.length_a   1.000
_cell.length_b   1.000
_cell.length_c   1.000
_cell.angle_alpha   90.00
_cell.angle_beta   90.00
_cell.angle_gamma   90.00
#
_symmetry.space_group_name_H-M   'P 1'
#
loop_
_entity.id
_entity.type
_entity.pdbx_description
1 polymer ?
#
loop_
_entity_poly.entity_id
_entity_poly.type
_entity_poly.pdbx_seq_one_letter_code
_entity_poly.pdbx_strand_id
1 'polypeptide(L)'
;MTKEKIIQAAMLNFSEHGYSGGSLAQIAEEVGIRKQSIYTYFKSKDALYLSISKQAMEAELLFAKEFIAKHHQLPVDKVLLPFLQSFLERFESSTETKFFMRSIFFMPQHLEQQLSEQTYFYLDELERLFTDYLTEQKLSVTANEAAIGFLALLDSLYVEMLYGGSERCEKRLQAGWTIFHRGIRAEV
;
A
#
# COMPACT_ATOMS: atom_id res chain seq x y z
N MET A 1 23.23 -1.13 8.44
CA MET A 1 23.74 -2.17 7.49
C MET A 1 23.13 -3.55 7.72
N THR A 2 23.39 -4.27 8.83
CA THR A 2 22.83 -5.65 9.01
C THR A 2 21.33 -5.66 9.26
N LYS A 3 20.81 -4.69 10.02
CA LYS A 3 19.36 -4.58 10.30
C LYS A 3 18.56 -4.33 9.04
N GLU A 4 19.00 -3.44 8.16
CA GLU A 4 18.34 -3.15 6.88
C GLU A 4 18.34 -4.39 5.96
N LYS A 5 19.45 -5.14 5.92
CA LYS A 5 19.49 -6.40 5.15
C LYS A 5 18.49 -7.43 5.66
N ILE A 6 18.33 -7.56 7.00
CA ILE A 6 17.32 -8.43 7.59
C ILE A 6 15.92 -7.97 7.20
N ILE A 7 15.64 -6.67 7.25
CA ILE A 7 14.35 -6.08 6.85
C ILE A 7 14.03 -6.41 5.39
N GLN A 8 14.97 -6.18 4.49
CA GLN A 8 14.77 -6.43 3.05
C GLN A 8 14.60 -7.93 2.74
N ALA A 9 15.43 -8.79 3.28
CA ALA A 9 15.29 -10.23 3.14
C ALA A 9 13.97 -10.74 3.75
N ALA A 10 13.53 -10.15 4.87
CA ALA A 10 12.24 -10.48 5.50
C ALA A 10 11.06 -10.04 4.64
N MET A 11 11.09 -8.82 4.09
CA MET A 11 10.04 -8.35 3.17
C MET A 11 9.91 -9.27 1.96
N LEU A 12 11.03 -9.67 1.33
CA LEU A 12 11.03 -10.61 0.23
C LEU A 12 10.44 -11.96 0.64
N ASN A 13 10.96 -12.57 1.71
CA ASN A 13 10.52 -13.87 2.19
C ASN A 13 9.03 -13.90 2.55
N PHE A 14 8.54 -12.87 3.25
CA PHE A 14 7.13 -12.79 3.61
C PHE A 14 6.22 -12.35 2.45
N SER A 15 6.72 -11.60 1.46
CA SER A 15 5.95 -11.27 0.27
C SER A 15 5.66 -12.50 -0.59
N GLU A 16 6.56 -13.48 -0.61
CA GLU A 16 6.42 -14.72 -1.37
C GLU A 16 5.64 -15.80 -0.61
N HIS A 17 5.97 -15.98 0.67
CA HIS A 17 5.49 -17.14 1.46
C HIS A 17 4.42 -16.77 2.51
N GLY A 18 4.11 -15.50 2.68
CA GLY A 18 3.25 -15.00 3.76
C GLY A 18 3.87 -15.17 5.14
N TYR A 19 3.15 -14.75 6.18
CA TYR A 19 3.63 -14.90 7.55
C TYR A 19 3.86 -16.39 7.92
N SER A 20 2.89 -17.27 7.65
CA SER A 20 2.95 -18.68 8.06
C SER A 20 4.08 -19.45 7.36
N GLY A 21 4.28 -19.24 6.07
CA GLY A 21 5.32 -19.89 5.28
C GLY A 21 6.70 -19.26 5.42
N GLY A 22 6.79 -18.02 5.85
CA GLY A 22 8.07 -17.31 6.02
C GLY A 22 8.89 -17.86 7.18
N SER A 23 10.22 -17.87 7.03
CA SER A 23 11.15 -18.51 7.94
C SER A 23 12.33 -17.62 8.32
N LEU A 24 12.51 -17.41 9.65
CA LEU A 24 13.71 -16.70 10.16
C LEU A 24 15.02 -17.41 9.79
N ALA A 25 15.00 -18.70 9.53
CA ALA A 25 16.19 -19.44 9.10
C ALA A 25 16.56 -19.07 7.66
N GLN A 26 15.58 -19.04 6.75
CA GLN A 26 15.78 -18.62 5.36
C GLN A 26 16.21 -17.14 5.27
N ILE A 27 15.56 -16.27 6.04
CA ILE A 27 15.94 -14.85 6.13
C ILE A 27 17.40 -14.68 6.59
N ALA A 28 17.82 -15.46 7.59
CA ALA A 28 19.20 -15.42 8.09
C ALA A 28 20.20 -15.94 7.04
N GLU A 29 19.85 -17.01 6.32
CA GLU A 29 20.64 -17.57 5.23
C GLU A 29 20.84 -16.57 4.09
N GLU A 30 19.78 -15.92 3.65
CA GLU A 30 19.81 -14.87 2.61
C GLU A 30 20.73 -13.70 2.99
N VAL A 31 20.72 -13.31 4.27
CA VAL A 31 21.58 -12.22 4.78
C VAL A 31 23.02 -12.69 5.03
N GLY A 32 23.30 -13.99 5.04
CA GLY A 32 24.60 -14.58 5.37
C GLY A 32 24.95 -14.51 6.86
N ILE A 33 23.95 -14.64 7.76
CA ILE A 33 24.13 -14.59 9.21
C ILE A 33 23.51 -15.83 9.88
N ARG A 34 23.83 -16.05 11.16
CA ARG A 34 23.18 -17.08 11.96
C ARG A 34 21.77 -16.60 12.36
N LYS A 35 20.78 -17.51 12.41
CA LYS A 35 19.42 -17.24 12.87
C LYS A 35 19.39 -16.48 14.23
N GLN A 36 20.28 -16.88 15.16
CA GLN A 36 20.39 -16.23 16.46
C GLN A 36 20.74 -14.73 16.37
N SER A 37 21.43 -14.32 15.31
CA SER A 37 21.79 -12.91 15.11
C SER A 37 20.57 -12.04 14.79
N ILE A 38 19.47 -12.62 14.25
CA ILE A 38 18.21 -11.88 14.04
C ILE A 38 17.65 -11.42 15.37
N TYR A 39 17.72 -12.27 16.40
CA TYR A 39 17.18 -11.95 17.74
C TYR A 39 17.90 -10.80 18.45
N THR A 40 19.08 -10.40 17.97
CA THR A 40 19.75 -9.18 18.43
C THR A 40 18.97 -7.91 18.02
N TYR A 41 18.23 -7.98 16.91
CA TYR A 41 17.48 -6.84 16.34
C TYR A 41 15.98 -6.93 16.58
N PHE A 42 15.42 -8.17 16.57
CA PHE A 42 13.99 -8.41 16.66
C PHE A 42 13.71 -9.56 17.64
N LYS A 43 12.91 -9.28 18.68
CA LYS A 43 12.63 -10.23 19.78
C LYS A 43 11.94 -11.52 19.33
N SER A 44 11.20 -11.47 18.20
CA SER A 44 10.44 -12.60 17.67
C SER A 44 10.20 -12.43 16.16
N LYS A 45 9.66 -13.46 15.48
CA LYS A 45 9.14 -13.36 14.12
C LYS A 45 8.01 -12.32 14.03
N ASP A 46 7.15 -12.25 15.05
CA ASP A 46 6.06 -11.29 15.13
C ASP A 46 6.60 -9.85 15.19
N ALA A 47 7.59 -9.60 16.06
CA ALA A 47 8.20 -8.29 16.18
C ALA A 47 8.87 -7.83 14.86
N LEU A 48 9.51 -8.76 14.14
CA LEU A 48 10.05 -8.48 12.80
C LEU A 48 8.91 -8.17 11.83
N TYR A 49 7.87 -9.02 11.77
CA TYR A 49 6.74 -8.85 10.85
C TYR A 49 6.01 -7.53 11.08
N LEU A 50 5.64 -7.20 12.31
CA LEU A 50 5.00 -5.93 12.68
C LEU A 50 5.87 -4.70 12.33
N SER A 51 7.18 -4.80 12.56
CA SER A 51 8.11 -3.72 12.22
C SER A 51 8.19 -3.47 10.73
N ILE A 52 8.25 -4.51 9.90
CA ILE A 52 8.31 -4.36 8.44
C ILE A 52 6.95 -3.99 7.83
N SER A 53 5.84 -4.44 8.42
CA SER A 53 4.49 -4.02 8.00
C SER A 53 4.30 -2.52 8.20
N LYS A 54 4.68 -2.02 9.38
CA LYS A 54 4.67 -0.58 9.65
C LYS A 54 5.54 0.20 8.66
N GLN A 55 6.77 -0.26 8.42
CA GLN A 55 7.69 0.39 7.49
C GLN A 55 7.15 0.41 6.05
N ALA A 56 6.54 -0.67 5.59
CA ALA A 56 5.94 -0.73 4.26
C ALA A 56 4.75 0.25 4.13
N MET A 57 3.88 0.35 5.15
CA MET A 57 2.80 1.34 5.18
C MET A 57 3.31 2.78 5.21
N GLU A 58 4.36 3.06 6.00
CA GLU A 58 5.01 4.38 6.04
C GLU A 58 5.63 4.75 4.69
N ALA A 59 6.23 3.80 3.98
CA ALA A 59 6.79 4.02 2.65
C ALA A 59 5.70 4.31 1.59
N GLU A 60 4.59 3.57 1.61
CA GLU A 60 3.44 3.83 0.72
C GLU A 60 2.80 5.20 1.01
N LEU A 61 2.65 5.57 2.27
CA LEU A 61 2.11 6.87 2.66
C LEU A 61 3.07 8.01 2.27
N LEU A 62 4.36 7.83 2.44
CA LEU A 62 5.38 8.80 2.01
C LEU A 62 5.32 8.99 0.50
N PHE A 63 5.27 7.90 -0.27
CA PHE A 63 5.10 7.97 -1.72
C PHE A 63 3.85 8.77 -2.11
N ALA A 64 2.71 8.50 -1.47
CA ALA A 64 1.47 9.23 -1.75
C ALA A 64 1.63 10.75 -1.45
N LYS A 65 2.23 11.09 -0.32
CA LYS A 65 2.50 12.49 0.07
C LYS A 65 3.41 13.20 -0.92
N GLU A 66 4.50 12.57 -1.33
CA GLU A 66 5.44 13.12 -2.32
C GLU A 66 4.79 13.26 -3.70
N PHE A 67 3.99 12.27 -4.11
CA PHE A 67 3.28 12.29 -5.37
C PHE A 67 2.29 13.45 -5.42
N ILE A 68 1.45 13.62 -4.40
CA ILE A 68 0.50 14.73 -4.31
C ILE A 68 1.23 16.07 -4.24
N ALA A 69 2.25 16.22 -3.40
CA ALA A 69 3.01 17.47 -3.27
C ALA A 69 3.62 17.91 -4.61
N LYS A 70 4.09 16.96 -5.42
CA LYS A 70 4.67 17.25 -6.75
C LYS A 70 3.63 17.69 -7.77
N HIS A 71 2.38 17.23 -7.65
CA HIS A 71 1.35 17.39 -8.67
C HIS A 71 0.13 18.20 -8.22
N HIS A 72 0.11 18.76 -7.01
CA HIS A 72 -1.08 19.36 -6.36
C HIS A 72 -1.74 20.48 -7.18
N GLN A 73 -0.99 21.16 -8.05
CA GLN A 73 -1.54 22.24 -8.90
C GLN A 73 -2.25 21.73 -10.16
N LEU A 74 -2.16 20.43 -10.45
CA LEU A 74 -2.75 19.83 -11.64
C LEU A 74 -4.22 19.45 -11.36
N PRO A 75 -5.07 19.41 -12.43
CA PRO A 75 -6.45 18.96 -12.29
C PRO A 75 -6.53 17.48 -11.93
N VAL A 76 -7.68 17.08 -11.37
CA VAL A 76 -7.94 15.76 -10.78
C VAL A 76 -7.53 14.59 -11.70
N ASP A 77 -7.85 14.66 -12.99
CA ASP A 77 -7.52 13.61 -13.97
C ASP A 77 -6.02 13.46 -14.21
N LYS A 78 -5.24 14.52 -13.99
CA LYS A 78 -3.78 14.52 -14.13
C LYS A 78 -3.05 14.08 -12.86
N VAL A 79 -3.77 13.89 -11.77
CA VAL A 79 -3.21 13.47 -10.48
C VAL A 79 -3.72 12.09 -10.08
N LEU A 80 -5.03 11.92 -9.95
CA LEU A 80 -5.58 10.70 -9.36
C LEU A 80 -5.46 9.48 -10.28
N LEU A 81 -5.67 9.63 -11.60
CA LEU A 81 -5.49 8.51 -12.52
C LEU A 81 -4.02 8.06 -12.61
N PRO A 82 -3.03 8.96 -12.82
CA PRO A 82 -1.62 8.55 -12.76
C PRO A 82 -1.20 7.97 -11.41
N PHE A 83 -1.79 8.42 -10.29
CA PHE A 83 -1.55 7.80 -8.99
C PHE A 83 -1.97 6.33 -8.97
N LEU A 84 -3.19 6.01 -9.43
CA LEU A 84 -3.66 4.61 -9.54
C LEU A 84 -2.74 3.78 -10.46
N GLN A 85 -2.35 4.33 -11.61
CA GLN A 85 -1.43 3.66 -12.54
C GLN A 85 -0.07 3.39 -11.91
N SER A 86 0.49 4.38 -11.19
CA SER A 86 1.78 4.21 -10.50
C SER A 86 1.74 3.11 -9.45
N PHE A 87 0.60 2.90 -8.80
CA PHE A 87 0.44 1.82 -7.83
C PHE A 87 0.48 0.45 -8.51
N LEU A 88 -0.19 0.30 -9.67
CA LEU A 88 -0.14 -0.94 -10.47
C LEU A 88 1.29 -1.28 -10.87
N GLU A 89 2.03 -0.29 -11.41
CA GLU A 89 3.43 -0.46 -11.81
C GLU A 89 4.33 -0.85 -10.64
N ARG A 90 4.15 -0.23 -9.47
CA ARG A 90 4.91 -0.53 -8.25
C ARG A 90 4.58 -1.91 -7.69
N PHE A 91 3.31 -2.34 -7.76
CA PHE A 91 2.94 -3.70 -7.36
C PHE A 91 3.67 -4.76 -8.19
N GLU A 92 3.88 -4.54 -9.48
CA GLU A 92 4.62 -5.48 -10.33
C GLU A 92 6.14 -5.48 -10.06
N SER A 93 6.70 -4.32 -9.76
CA SER A 93 8.16 -4.11 -9.71
C SER A 93 8.76 -4.04 -8.29
N SER A 94 7.97 -3.73 -7.25
CA SER A 94 8.45 -3.50 -5.89
C SER A 94 8.09 -4.63 -4.94
N THR A 95 9.09 -5.21 -4.29
CA THR A 95 8.90 -6.16 -3.19
C THR A 95 8.20 -5.52 -1.99
N GLU A 96 8.48 -4.25 -1.71
CA GLU A 96 7.85 -3.50 -0.61
C GLU A 96 6.34 -3.35 -0.84
N THR A 97 5.93 -2.95 -2.05
CA THR A 97 4.51 -2.81 -2.40
C THR A 97 3.79 -4.16 -2.38
N LYS A 98 4.42 -5.24 -2.88
CA LYS A 98 3.87 -6.61 -2.78
C LYS A 98 3.69 -7.05 -1.33
N PHE A 99 4.70 -6.78 -0.49
CA PHE A 99 4.63 -7.11 0.93
C PHE A 99 3.55 -6.27 1.64
N PHE A 100 3.48 -4.96 1.37
CA PHE A 100 2.45 -4.06 1.88
C PHE A 100 1.05 -4.64 1.62
N MET A 101 0.73 -4.96 0.35
CA MET A 101 -0.54 -5.55 -0.03
C MET A 101 -0.83 -6.83 0.75
N ARG A 102 0.16 -7.72 0.84
CA ARG A 102 -0.01 -8.98 1.56
C ARG A 102 -0.23 -8.79 3.06
N SER A 103 0.43 -7.82 3.66
CA SER A 103 0.30 -7.51 5.09
C SER A 103 -1.08 -6.97 5.48
N ILE A 104 -1.76 -6.30 4.56
CA ILE A 104 -3.13 -5.78 4.77
C ILE A 104 -4.18 -6.87 4.57
N PHE A 105 -4.06 -7.67 3.50
CA PHE A 105 -5.11 -8.62 3.11
C PHE A 105 -4.99 -10.01 3.73
N PHE A 106 -3.80 -10.39 4.21
CA PHE A 106 -3.53 -11.72 4.78
C PHE A 106 -2.91 -11.60 6.17
N MET A 107 -3.62 -10.92 7.07
CA MET A 107 -3.17 -10.74 8.45
C MET A 107 -3.14 -12.07 9.21
N PRO A 108 -2.03 -12.42 9.88
CA PRO A 108 -2.02 -13.52 10.84
C PRO A 108 -2.99 -13.26 11.97
N GLN A 109 -3.88 -14.21 12.28
CA GLN A 109 -4.96 -14.04 13.26
C GLN A 109 -4.46 -13.50 14.62
N HIS A 110 -3.32 -13.99 15.12
CA HIS A 110 -2.76 -13.56 16.41
C HIS A 110 -2.11 -12.18 16.38
N LEU A 111 -1.91 -11.56 15.20
CA LEU A 111 -1.42 -10.20 15.00
C LEU A 111 -2.48 -9.24 14.45
N GLU A 112 -3.70 -9.74 14.24
CA GLU A 112 -4.78 -8.99 13.57
C GLU A 112 -5.03 -7.63 14.21
N GLN A 113 -5.08 -7.57 15.54
CA GLN A 113 -5.33 -6.31 16.23
C GLN A 113 -4.24 -5.27 15.92
N GLN A 114 -2.96 -5.62 16.09
CA GLN A 114 -1.85 -4.68 15.88
C GLN A 114 -1.72 -4.26 14.41
N LEU A 115 -1.95 -5.20 13.48
CA LEU A 115 -1.91 -4.92 12.05
C LEU A 115 -3.09 -4.07 11.60
N SER A 116 -4.29 -4.32 12.13
CA SER A 116 -5.47 -3.49 11.87
C SER A 116 -5.28 -2.05 12.36
N GLU A 117 -4.73 -1.86 13.56
CA GLU A 117 -4.40 -0.52 14.08
C GLU A 117 -3.44 0.23 13.15
N GLN A 118 -2.40 -0.44 12.63
CA GLN A 118 -1.46 0.15 11.67
C GLN A 118 -2.15 0.46 10.33
N THR A 119 -3.00 -0.45 9.87
CA THR A 119 -3.72 -0.31 8.59
C THR A 119 -4.72 0.85 8.64
N TYR A 120 -5.53 0.95 9.70
CA TYR A 120 -6.47 2.06 9.83
C TYR A 120 -5.76 3.40 9.97
N PHE A 121 -4.65 3.47 10.70
CA PHE A 121 -3.84 4.68 10.73
C PHE A 121 -3.36 5.10 9.32
N TYR A 122 -2.91 4.14 8.51
CA TYR A 122 -2.51 4.40 7.12
C TYR A 122 -3.69 4.88 6.27
N LEU A 123 -4.85 4.23 6.36
CA LEU A 123 -6.05 4.58 5.59
C LEU A 123 -6.57 5.97 5.95
N ASP A 124 -6.63 6.32 7.24
CA ASP A 124 -7.06 7.63 7.73
C ASP A 124 -6.12 8.76 7.23
N GLU A 125 -4.79 8.53 7.27
CA GLU A 125 -3.82 9.48 6.74
C GLU A 125 -3.92 9.64 5.22
N LEU A 126 -4.22 8.55 4.50
CA LEU A 126 -4.40 8.58 3.07
C LEU A 126 -5.70 9.30 2.67
N GLU A 127 -6.80 9.04 3.38
CA GLU A 127 -8.07 9.74 3.20
C GLU A 127 -7.89 11.24 3.42
N ARG A 128 -7.23 11.64 4.51
CA ARG A 128 -6.93 13.04 4.80
C ARG A 128 -6.12 13.70 3.69
N LEU A 129 -5.05 13.03 3.22
CA LEU A 129 -4.19 13.54 2.14
C LEU A 129 -4.99 13.83 0.86
N PHE A 130 -5.85 12.90 0.44
CA PHE A 130 -6.66 13.11 -0.76
C PHE A 130 -7.79 14.11 -0.55
N THR A 131 -8.39 14.17 0.64
CA THR A 131 -9.38 15.19 0.98
C THR A 131 -8.78 16.59 0.90
N ASP A 132 -7.59 16.79 1.48
CA ASP A 132 -6.87 18.07 1.44
C ASP A 132 -6.59 18.50 -0.01
N TYR A 133 -6.07 17.63 -0.84
CA TYR A 133 -5.85 17.88 -2.27
C TYR A 133 -7.16 18.23 -3.00
N LEU A 134 -8.23 17.46 -2.77
CA LEU A 134 -9.51 17.63 -3.45
C LEU A 134 -10.29 18.87 -3.01
N THR A 135 -10.02 19.42 -1.82
CA THR A 135 -10.63 20.66 -1.34
C THR A 135 -10.30 21.85 -2.24
N GLU A 136 -9.15 21.84 -2.91
CA GLU A 136 -8.74 22.88 -3.85
C GLU A 136 -9.33 22.69 -5.27
N GLN A 137 -10.06 21.62 -5.52
CA GLN A 137 -10.60 21.27 -6.84
C GLN A 137 -12.09 21.67 -6.97
N LYS A 138 -12.52 21.95 -8.21
CA LYS A 138 -13.94 22.21 -8.49
C LYS A 138 -14.68 20.88 -8.68
N LEU A 139 -15.45 20.47 -7.69
CA LEU A 139 -16.15 19.19 -7.65
C LEU A 139 -17.67 19.39 -7.56
N SER A 140 -18.43 18.37 -8.00
CA SER A 140 -19.90 18.27 -7.84
C SER A 140 -20.32 17.68 -6.48
N VAL A 141 -19.36 17.10 -5.74
CA VAL A 141 -19.53 16.47 -4.42
C VAL A 141 -18.53 17.11 -3.44
N THR A 142 -18.64 16.78 -2.16
CA THR A 142 -17.65 17.25 -1.18
C THR A 142 -16.28 16.59 -1.42
N ALA A 143 -15.20 17.28 -1.02
CA ALA A 143 -13.85 16.73 -1.14
C ALA A 143 -13.69 15.37 -0.40
N ASN A 144 -14.33 15.24 0.75
CA ASN A 144 -14.30 13.99 1.53
C ASN A 144 -15.05 12.86 0.81
N GLU A 145 -16.25 13.10 0.26
CA GLU A 145 -16.96 12.09 -0.55
C GLU A 145 -16.14 11.65 -1.76
N ALA A 146 -15.49 12.60 -2.43
CA ALA A 146 -14.62 12.29 -3.55
C ALA A 146 -13.38 11.48 -3.11
N ALA A 147 -12.77 11.80 -1.97
CA ALA A 147 -11.62 11.04 -1.43
C ALA A 147 -12.02 9.61 -1.07
N ILE A 148 -13.13 9.42 -0.36
CA ILE A 148 -13.66 8.08 -0.02
C ILE A 148 -13.99 7.29 -1.29
N GLY A 149 -14.64 7.91 -2.28
CA GLY A 149 -14.93 7.26 -3.56
C GLY A 149 -13.68 6.87 -4.33
N PHE A 150 -12.63 7.69 -4.28
CA PHE A 150 -11.33 7.40 -4.88
C PHE A 150 -10.64 6.22 -4.19
N LEU A 151 -10.63 6.19 -2.85
CA LEU A 151 -10.05 5.09 -2.09
C LEU A 151 -10.82 3.77 -2.31
N ALA A 152 -12.16 3.83 -2.39
CA ALA A 152 -12.96 2.65 -2.74
C ALA A 152 -12.61 2.09 -4.13
N LEU A 153 -12.29 2.96 -5.11
CA LEU A 153 -11.78 2.53 -6.41
C LEU A 153 -10.40 1.88 -6.27
N LEU A 154 -9.49 2.47 -5.51
CA LEU A 154 -8.15 1.90 -5.23
C LEU A 154 -8.27 0.51 -4.57
N ASP A 155 -9.13 0.35 -3.55
CA ASP A 155 -9.38 -0.93 -2.89
C ASP A 155 -9.88 -2.00 -3.86
N SER A 156 -10.73 -1.60 -4.80
CA SER A 156 -11.22 -2.53 -5.83
C SER A 156 -10.10 -3.02 -6.75
N LEU A 157 -9.08 -2.21 -7.01
CA LEU A 157 -7.90 -2.60 -7.78
C LEU A 157 -7.00 -3.54 -7.00
N TYR A 158 -6.87 -3.35 -5.69
CA TYR A 158 -6.11 -4.24 -4.81
C TYR A 158 -6.58 -5.69 -4.92
N VAL A 159 -7.89 -5.91 -4.94
CA VAL A 159 -8.47 -7.25 -5.10
C VAL A 159 -8.07 -7.88 -6.45
N GLU A 160 -8.14 -7.11 -7.53
CA GLU A 160 -7.76 -7.63 -8.86
C GLU A 160 -6.26 -7.88 -9.00
N MET A 161 -5.41 -7.08 -8.35
CA MET A 161 -3.96 -7.31 -8.30
C MET A 161 -3.61 -8.63 -7.60
N LEU A 162 -4.31 -8.96 -6.52
CA LEU A 162 -4.06 -10.17 -5.75
C LEU A 162 -4.58 -11.45 -6.43
N TYR A 163 -5.70 -11.36 -7.15
CA TYR A 163 -6.43 -12.53 -7.61
C TYR A 163 -6.79 -12.54 -9.11
N GLY A 164 -6.94 -11.37 -9.72
CA GLY A 164 -7.54 -11.23 -11.05
C GLY A 164 -6.54 -11.13 -12.21
N GLY A 165 -5.33 -10.68 -11.92
CA GLY A 165 -4.30 -10.42 -12.93
C GLY A 165 -4.47 -9.09 -13.67
N SER A 166 -3.45 -8.74 -14.48
CA SER A 166 -3.31 -7.42 -15.11
C SER A 166 -4.48 -7.03 -16.03
N GLU A 167 -4.99 -7.95 -16.85
CA GLU A 167 -6.10 -7.67 -17.77
C GLU A 167 -7.39 -7.28 -17.04
N ARG A 168 -7.74 -7.99 -15.95
CA ARG A 168 -8.91 -7.68 -15.14
C ARG A 168 -8.73 -6.36 -14.38
N CYS A 169 -7.53 -6.12 -13.89
CA CYS A 169 -7.17 -4.90 -13.20
C CYS A 169 -7.32 -3.69 -14.12
N GLU A 170 -6.81 -3.76 -15.36
CA GLU A 170 -6.94 -2.70 -16.36
C GLU A 170 -8.41 -2.39 -16.71
N LYS A 171 -9.21 -3.42 -16.96
CA LYS A 171 -10.66 -3.25 -17.22
C LYS A 171 -11.37 -2.56 -16.06
N ARG A 172 -11.03 -2.95 -14.82
CA ARG A 172 -11.63 -2.35 -13.61
C ARG A 172 -11.18 -0.92 -13.42
N LEU A 173 -9.90 -0.62 -13.65
CA LEU A 173 -9.36 0.73 -13.61
C LEU A 173 -10.10 1.64 -14.61
N GLN A 174 -10.20 1.24 -15.87
CA GLN A 174 -10.85 2.03 -16.91
C GLN A 174 -12.32 2.31 -16.61
N ALA A 175 -13.08 1.27 -16.25
CA ALA A 175 -14.51 1.40 -15.95
C ALA A 175 -14.74 2.22 -14.66
N GLY A 176 -14.03 1.88 -13.59
CA GLY A 176 -14.15 2.55 -12.30
C GLY A 176 -13.73 4.01 -12.37
N TRP A 177 -12.60 4.30 -13.03
CA TRP A 177 -12.15 5.67 -13.26
C TRP A 177 -13.18 6.49 -14.06
N THR A 178 -13.72 5.91 -15.13
CA THR A 178 -14.72 6.61 -15.96
C THR A 178 -15.95 7.03 -15.14
N ILE A 179 -16.46 6.12 -14.31
CA ILE A 179 -17.64 6.38 -13.45
C ILE A 179 -17.28 7.39 -12.37
N PHE A 180 -16.18 7.17 -11.65
CA PHE A 180 -15.72 8.05 -10.58
C PHE A 180 -15.50 9.48 -11.09
N HIS A 181 -14.69 9.64 -12.15
CA HIS A 181 -14.33 10.95 -12.69
C HIS A 181 -15.54 11.74 -13.21
N ARG A 182 -16.52 11.05 -13.86
CA ARG A 182 -17.78 11.68 -14.26
C ARG A 182 -18.63 12.09 -13.05
N GLY A 183 -18.65 11.27 -12.01
CA GLY A 183 -19.44 11.53 -10.81
C GLY A 183 -18.97 12.74 -10.00
N ILE A 184 -17.66 13.02 -10.01
CA ILE A 184 -17.09 14.14 -9.24
C ILE A 184 -16.97 15.45 -10.01
N ARG A 185 -17.18 15.46 -11.35
CA ARG A 185 -17.05 16.71 -12.16
C ARG A 185 -18.19 17.64 -11.89
N ALA A 186 -17.89 18.89 -11.56
CA ALA A 186 -18.89 19.96 -11.58
C ALA A 186 -19.44 20.12 -13.01
N GLU A 187 -20.77 20.26 -13.12
CA GLU A 187 -21.38 20.67 -14.39
C GLU A 187 -20.91 22.10 -14.72
N VAL A 188 -20.49 22.30 -15.97
CA VAL A 188 -20.05 23.59 -16.49
C VAL A 188 -21.25 24.46 -16.83
#